data_537efd909716a5972acb8fd4ea8d4856
#
_entry.id   537efd909716a5972acb8fd4ea8d4856
#
_cell.length_a   1.000
_cell.length_b   1.000
_cell.length_c   1.000
_cell.angle_alpha   90.00
_cell.angle_beta   90.00
_cell.angle_gamma   90.00
#
_symmetry.space_group_name_H-M   'P 1'
#
loop_
_entity.id
_entity.type
_entity.pdbx_description
1 polymer ?
#
loop_
_entity_poly.entity_id
_entity_poly.type
_entity_poly.pdbx_seq_one_letter_code
_entity_poly.pdbx_strand_id
1 'polypeptide(L)'
;ANGLLALQSAAIEKLNIDLSRDLHAEKAARIEAREVDFGEFSQIYPDKEACLHYLADLKWGHSSYHCRKCGHEKSCEAREPYARRCTRCRYVESATAGTLLQKCKFSIVKALYAVFLLHAHKGNYSSSELARVLELRQATSWAFGQKVLAALQRRHSAPDYEDGEPWTHVLLDASPEPELTEIIQGQSAE
;
A
#
# COMPACT_ATOMS: atom_id res chain seq x y z
N ALA A 1 -9.27 -40.11 -10.70
CA ALA A 1 -8.26 -39.32 -11.46
C ALA A 1 -8.39 -37.79 -11.19
N ASN A 2 -9.60 -37.24 -11.10
CA ASN A 2 -9.83 -35.78 -10.97
C ASN A 2 -9.37 -35.21 -9.64
N GLY A 3 -9.39 -35.97 -8.54
CA GLY A 3 -8.97 -35.48 -7.23
C GLY A 3 -7.46 -35.26 -7.09
N LEU A 4 -6.65 -36.09 -7.74
CA LEU A 4 -5.19 -35.96 -7.71
C LEU A 4 -4.69 -34.75 -8.49
N LEU A 5 -5.31 -34.48 -9.64
CA LEU A 5 -5.02 -33.29 -10.45
C LEU A 5 -5.40 -31.99 -9.74
N ALA A 6 -6.53 -31.98 -9.00
CA ALA A 6 -6.93 -30.82 -8.22
C ALA A 6 -5.97 -30.54 -7.06
N LEU A 7 -5.47 -31.57 -6.37
CA LEU A 7 -4.47 -31.43 -5.30
C LEU A 7 -3.11 -30.95 -5.84
N GLN A 8 -2.69 -31.44 -7.00
CA GLN A 8 -1.47 -30.99 -7.67
C GLN A 8 -1.58 -29.52 -8.12
N SER A 9 -2.72 -29.12 -8.68
CA SER A 9 -2.98 -27.73 -9.07
C SER A 9 -2.94 -26.79 -7.86
N ALA A 10 -3.59 -27.15 -6.76
CA ALA A 10 -3.58 -26.35 -5.53
C ALA A 10 -2.19 -26.26 -4.90
N ALA A 11 -1.38 -27.33 -4.96
CA ALA A 11 -0.01 -27.32 -4.48
C ALA A 11 0.90 -26.43 -5.33
N ILE A 12 0.75 -26.45 -6.66
CA ILE A 12 1.49 -25.58 -7.58
C ILE A 12 1.09 -24.12 -7.36
N GLU A 13 -0.19 -23.85 -7.19
CA GLU A 13 -0.70 -22.48 -6.92
C GLU A 13 -0.15 -21.94 -5.60
N LYS A 14 -0.12 -22.77 -4.55
CA LYS A 14 0.48 -22.39 -3.26
C LYS A 14 1.98 -22.12 -3.37
N LEU A 15 2.73 -22.97 -4.08
CA LEU A 15 4.16 -22.78 -4.34
C LEU A 15 4.44 -21.49 -5.13
N ASN A 16 3.61 -21.17 -6.12
CA ASN A 16 3.74 -19.94 -6.89
C ASN A 16 3.45 -18.70 -6.04
N ILE A 17 2.47 -18.77 -5.14
CA ILE A 17 2.17 -17.68 -4.19
C ILE A 17 3.35 -17.50 -3.21
N ASP A 18 3.89 -18.58 -2.65
CA ASP A 18 5.00 -18.51 -1.71
C ASP A 18 6.27 -17.98 -2.40
N LEU A 19 6.58 -18.43 -3.62
CA LEU A 19 7.73 -17.94 -4.40
C LEU A 19 7.59 -16.46 -4.78
N SER A 20 6.39 -16.03 -5.18
CA SER A 20 6.10 -14.62 -5.48
C SER A 20 6.30 -13.75 -4.24
N ARG A 21 5.85 -14.21 -3.09
CA ARG A 21 5.97 -13.55 -1.80
C ARG A 21 7.44 -13.36 -1.38
N ASP A 22 8.24 -14.44 -1.48
CA ASP A 22 9.66 -14.39 -1.15
C ASP A 22 10.41 -13.43 -2.08
N LEU A 23 10.07 -13.43 -3.36
CA LEU A 23 10.63 -12.49 -4.33
C LEU A 23 10.27 -11.03 -4.03
N HIS A 24 9.05 -10.76 -3.59
CA HIS A 24 8.64 -9.40 -3.19
C HIS A 24 9.33 -8.95 -1.90
N ALA A 25 9.48 -9.84 -0.92
CA ALA A 25 10.21 -9.56 0.31
C ALA A 25 11.70 -9.29 0.03
N GLU A 26 12.34 -10.09 -0.83
CA GLU A 26 13.73 -9.87 -1.26
C GLU A 26 13.89 -8.55 -2.01
N LYS A 27 12.97 -8.20 -2.91
CA LYS A 27 12.97 -6.91 -3.61
C LYS A 27 12.82 -5.74 -2.64
N ALA A 28 11.91 -5.83 -1.68
CA ALA A 28 11.71 -4.79 -0.68
C ALA A 28 12.98 -4.61 0.19
N ALA A 29 13.54 -5.70 0.71
CA ALA A 29 14.78 -5.68 1.48
C ALA A 29 15.97 -5.10 0.70
N ARG A 30 16.05 -5.39 -0.61
CA ARG A 30 17.08 -4.83 -1.49
C ARG A 30 16.95 -3.31 -1.66
N ILE A 31 15.73 -2.78 -1.66
CA ILE A 31 15.48 -1.34 -1.70
C ILE A 31 15.85 -0.68 -0.38
N GLU A 32 15.52 -1.31 0.75
CA GLU A 32 15.78 -0.75 2.08
C GLU A 32 17.28 -0.65 2.42
N ALA A 33 18.11 -1.50 1.83
CA ALA A 33 19.54 -1.56 2.13
C ALA A 33 20.37 -0.43 1.51
N ARG A 34 19.80 0.41 0.61
CA ARG A 34 20.55 1.47 -0.09
C ARG A 34 19.66 2.61 -0.56
N GLU A 35 20.28 3.76 -0.83
CA GLU A 35 19.62 4.84 -1.59
C GLU A 35 19.31 4.37 -3.02
N VAL A 36 18.03 4.29 -3.34
CA VAL A 36 17.52 3.85 -4.65
C VAL A 36 16.91 5.06 -5.34
N ASP A 37 17.38 5.38 -6.54
CA ASP A 37 16.76 6.43 -7.34
C ASP A 37 15.44 5.98 -8.00
N PHE A 38 14.70 6.93 -8.59
CA PHE A 38 13.41 6.62 -9.21
C PHE A 38 13.54 5.66 -10.40
N GLY A 39 14.66 5.71 -11.13
CA GLY A 39 14.92 4.81 -12.25
C GLY A 39 15.07 3.35 -11.80
N GLU A 40 15.87 3.10 -10.79
CA GLU A 40 16.04 1.77 -10.18
C GLU A 40 14.74 1.27 -9.55
N PHE A 41 14.01 2.15 -8.83
CA PHE A 41 12.74 1.81 -8.23
C PHE A 41 11.70 1.42 -9.30
N SER A 42 11.67 2.13 -10.43
CA SER A 42 10.79 1.84 -11.55
C SER A 42 11.13 0.53 -12.29
N GLN A 43 12.34 0.03 -12.18
CA GLN A 43 12.67 -1.32 -12.69
C GLN A 43 12.08 -2.42 -11.81
N ILE A 44 11.93 -2.16 -10.52
CA ILE A 44 11.33 -3.11 -9.58
C ILE A 44 9.80 -3.05 -9.63
N TYR A 45 9.24 -1.86 -9.77
CA TYR A 45 7.81 -1.59 -9.90
C TYR A 45 7.53 -0.85 -11.22
N PRO A 46 7.58 -1.55 -12.37
CA PRO A 46 7.59 -0.91 -13.68
C PRO A 46 6.28 -0.21 -14.02
N ASP A 47 5.17 -0.70 -13.52
CA ASP A 47 3.86 -0.22 -13.89
C ASP A 47 2.83 -0.30 -12.74
N LYS A 48 1.63 0.16 -13.03
CA LYS A 48 0.49 0.11 -12.11
C LYS A 48 0.15 -1.33 -11.69
N GLU A 49 0.27 -2.28 -12.60
CA GLU A 49 -0.11 -3.67 -12.36
C GLU A 49 0.83 -4.32 -11.36
N ALA A 50 2.13 -4.16 -11.52
CA ALA A 50 3.15 -4.62 -10.57
C ALA A 50 2.93 -4.01 -9.17
N CYS A 51 2.59 -2.71 -9.10
CA CYS A 51 2.28 -2.05 -7.84
C CYS A 51 1.01 -2.61 -7.17
N LEU A 52 -0.05 -2.86 -7.94
CA LEU A 52 -1.30 -3.40 -7.40
C LEU A 52 -1.14 -4.86 -6.94
N HIS A 53 -0.37 -5.65 -7.68
CA HIS A 53 -0.01 -7.01 -7.28
C HIS A 53 0.72 -7.00 -5.94
N TYR A 54 1.77 -6.19 -5.83
CA TYR A 54 2.53 -6.02 -4.59
C TYR A 54 1.65 -5.60 -3.41
N LEU A 55 0.75 -4.61 -3.58
CA LEU A 55 -0.17 -4.18 -2.53
C LEU A 55 -1.18 -5.27 -2.13
N ALA A 56 -1.64 -6.07 -3.09
CA ALA A 56 -2.53 -7.19 -2.82
C ALA A 56 -1.83 -8.26 -1.98
N ASP A 57 -0.57 -8.56 -2.31
CA ASP A 57 0.25 -9.51 -1.56
C ASP A 57 0.52 -9.01 -0.13
N LEU A 58 0.86 -7.74 0.03
CA LEU A 58 1.03 -7.13 1.36
C LEU A 58 -0.24 -7.22 2.20
N LYS A 59 -1.41 -6.97 1.60
CA LYS A 59 -2.68 -6.97 2.33
C LYS A 59 -3.21 -8.35 2.66
N TRP A 60 -3.06 -9.28 1.74
CA TRP A 60 -3.77 -10.57 1.79
C TRP A 60 -2.87 -11.78 1.65
N GLY A 61 -1.59 -11.59 1.33
CA GLY A 61 -0.62 -12.67 1.19
C GLY A 61 -0.16 -13.24 2.53
N HIS A 62 -0.05 -12.41 3.56
CA HIS A 62 0.48 -12.79 4.88
C HIS A 62 -0.58 -12.85 5.99
N SER A 63 -1.76 -12.27 5.77
CA SER A 63 -2.82 -12.19 6.78
C SER A 63 -4.12 -12.78 6.25
N SER A 64 -4.97 -13.24 7.17
CA SER A 64 -6.32 -13.65 6.83
C SER A 64 -7.12 -12.44 6.34
N TYR A 65 -7.89 -12.62 5.27
CA TYR A 65 -8.80 -11.59 4.79
C TYR A 65 -9.86 -11.25 5.84
N HIS A 66 -10.04 -9.97 6.12
CA HIS A 66 -11.14 -9.45 6.94
C HIS A 66 -11.90 -8.39 6.16
N CYS A 67 -13.19 -8.63 5.93
CA CYS A 67 -14.02 -7.68 5.20
C CYS A 67 -14.19 -6.39 5.99
N ARG A 68 -13.76 -5.27 5.44
CA ARG A 68 -13.88 -3.94 6.06
C ARG A 68 -15.33 -3.48 6.28
N LYS A 69 -16.32 -4.10 5.60
CA LYS A 69 -17.73 -3.76 5.74
C LYS A 69 -18.47 -4.60 6.78
N CYS A 70 -18.16 -5.89 6.91
CA CYS A 70 -18.94 -6.81 7.75
C CYS A 70 -18.09 -7.76 8.61
N GLY A 71 -16.76 -7.63 8.63
CA GLY A 71 -15.85 -8.45 9.42
C GLY A 71 -15.70 -9.91 8.96
N HIS A 72 -16.36 -10.31 7.86
CA HIS A 72 -16.31 -11.70 7.40
C HIS A 72 -14.93 -12.07 6.85
N GLU A 73 -14.45 -13.28 7.16
CA GLU A 73 -13.06 -13.70 6.89
C GLU A 73 -12.86 -14.44 5.55
N LYS A 74 -13.94 -14.67 4.79
CA LYS A 74 -13.83 -15.36 3.50
C LYS A 74 -14.06 -14.42 2.34
N SER A 75 -13.16 -14.49 1.35
CA SER A 75 -13.26 -13.75 0.10
C SER A 75 -13.05 -14.66 -1.11
N CYS A 76 -13.45 -14.17 -2.27
CA CYS A 76 -13.08 -14.70 -3.57
C CYS A 76 -12.49 -13.58 -4.41
N GLU A 77 -11.85 -13.91 -5.50
CA GLU A 77 -11.39 -12.92 -6.47
C GLU A 77 -12.55 -12.09 -6.99
N ALA A 78 -12.32 -10.80 -7.16
CA ALA A 78 -13.26 -9.89 -7.79
C ALA A 78 -13.02 -9.86 -9.32
N ARG A 79 -13.92 -9.17 -10.04
CA ARG A 79 -13.74 -8.95 -11.48
C ARG A 79 -12.56 -8.02 -11.79
N GLU A 80 -12.34 -7.03 -10.91
CA GLU A 80 -11.19 -6.13 -11.03
C GLU A 80 -9.91 -6.88 -10.61
N PRO A 81 -8.82 -6.73 -11.37
CA PRO A 81 -7.52 -7.32 -11.02
C PRO A 81 -7.07 -6.89 -9.62
N TYR A 82 -6.49 -7.83 -8.88
CA TYR A 82 -5.94 -7.59 -7.54
C TYR A 82 -6.96 -7.00 -6.54
N ALA A 83 -8.25 -7.35 -6.70
CA ALA A 83 -9.32 -7.01 -5.77
C ALA A 83 -9.95 -8.27 -5.18
N ARG A 84 -10.46 -8.15 -3.95
CA ARG A 84 -11.14 -9.24 -3.24
C ARG A 84 -12.60 -8.89 -3.03
N ARG A 85 -13.48 -9.89 -3.20
CA ARG A 85 -14.92 -9.76 -2.92
C ARG A 85 -15.31 -10.61 -1.74
N CYS A 86 -15.92 -9.99 -0.74
CA CYS A 86 -16.47 -10.68 0.43
C CYS A 86 -17.55 -11.68 0.00
N THR A 87 -17.46 -12.92 0.45
CA THR A 87 -18.44 -13.96 0.12
C THR A 87 -19.79 -13.73 0.82
N ARG A 88 -19.80 -13.00 1.95
CA ARG A 88 -21.01 -12.72 2.74
C ARG A 88 -21.76 -11.48 2.23
N CYS A 89 -21.13 -10.32 2.23
CA CYS A 89 -21.80 -9.03 1.93
C CYS A 89 -21.57 -8.51 0.51
N ARG A 90 -20.81 -9.24 -0.31
CA ARG A 90 -20.46 -8.88 -1.69
C ARG A 90 -19.62 -7.60 -1.84
N TYR A 91 -19.19 -6.99 -0.74
CA TYR A 91 -18.30 -5.82 -0.79
C TYR A 91 -17.03 -6.17 -1.56
N VAL A 92 -16.67 -5.32 -2.52
CA VAL A 92 -15.44 -5.44 -3.31
C VAL A 92 -14.40 -4.47 -2.73
N GLU A 93 -13.24 -4.99 -2.41
CA GLU A 93 -12.11 -4.24 -1.88
C GLU A 93 -10.94 -4.31 -2.86
N SER A 94 -10.51 -3.15 -3.35
CA SER A 94 -9.32 -3.04 -4.21
C SER A 94 -8.02 -3.13 -3.39
N ALA A 95 -6.89 -3.43 -4.04
CA ALA A 95 -5.59 -3.48 -3.39
C ALA A 95 -5.23 -2.14 -2.70
N THR A 96 -5.63 -1.00 -3.28
CA THR A 96 -5.36 0.32 -2.70
C THR A 96 -6.32 0.74 -1.59
N ALA A 97 -7.49 0.09 -1.47
CA ALA A 97 -8.47 0.47 -0.46
C ALA A 97 -7.93 0.26 0.95
N GLY A 98 -8.04 1.27 1.80
CA GLY A 98 -7.50 1.24 3.17
C GLY A 98 -5.98 1.27 3.25
N THR A 99 -5.31 1.76 2.24
CA THR A 99 -3.87 2.05 2.26
C THR A 99 -3.65 3.54 2.07
N LEU A 100 -2.42 4.00 2.27
CA LEU A 100 -2.03 5.38 1.95
C LEU A 100 -2.32 5.76 0.49
N LEU A 101 -2.37 4.78 -0.40
CA LEU A 101 -2.61 4.98 -1.84
C LEU A 101 -4.09 5.05 -2.19
N GLN A 102 -4.99 4.93 -1.23
CA GLN A 102 -6.42 5.07 -1.47
C GLN A 102 -6.73 6.44 -2.07
N LYS A 103 -7.54 6.46 -3.14
CA LYS A 103 -7.91 7.68 -3.89
C LYS A 103 -6.73 8.49 -4.46
N CYS A 104 -5.54 7.89 -4.62
CA CYS A 104 -4.43 8.52 -5.29
C CYS A 104 -4.80 8.86 -6.74
N LYS A 105 -4.62 10.14 -7.14
CA LYS A 105 -5.00 10.66 -8.47
C LYS A 105 -3.83 10.75 -9.45
N PHE A 106 -2.63 10.39 -9.05
CA PHE A 106 -1.43 10.36 -9.87
C PHE A 106 -0.85 8.95 -9.94
N SER A 107 0.23 8.75 -10.68
CA SER A 107 0.83 7.43 -10.88
C SER A 107 1.10 6.72 -9.55
N ILE A 108 0.61 5.48 -9.43
CA ILE A 108 0.78 4.66 -8.23
C ILE A 108 2.26 4.30 -8.00
N VAL A 109 3.06 4.17 -9.06
CA VAL A 109 4.52 3.96 -8.98
C VAL A 109 5.17 5.17 -8.31
N LYS A 110 4.82 6.39 -8.76
CA LYS A 110 5.32 7.64 -8.15
C LYS A 110 4.86 7.77 -6.69
N ALA A 111 3.64 7.32 -6.37
CA ALA A 111 3.11 7.36 -5.01
C ALA A 111 3.84 6.37 -4.09
N LEU A 112 4.09 5.15 -4.55
CA LEU A 112 4.91 4.17 -3.83
C LEU A 112 6.32 4.70 -3.57
N TYR A 113 6.96 5.27 -4.60
CA TYR A 113 8.30 5.83 -4.44
C TYR A 113 8.32 7.03 -3.48
N ALA A 114 7.28 7.85 -3.47
CA ALA A 114 7.16 8.94 -2.48
C ALA A 114 7.11 8.42 -1.04
N VAL A 115 6.37 7.34 -0.78
CA VAL A 115 6.33 6.72 0.55
C VAL A 115 7.71 6.17 0.93
N PHE A 116 8.37 5.47 0.01
CA PHE A 116 9.72 4.96 0.20
C PHE A 116 10.71 6.08 0.55
N LEU A 117 10.76 7.16 -0.26
CA LEU A 117 11.66 8.31 -0.02
C LEU A 117 11.43 8.97 1.35
N LEU A 118 10.17 9.24 1.66
CA LEU A 118 9.83 9.90 2.93
C LEU A 118 10.15 9.02 4.13
N HIS A 119 9.98 7.71 4.02
CA HIS A 119 10.39 6.77 5.05
C HIS A 119 11.92 6.72 5.18
N ALA A 120 12.66 6.54 4.08
CA ALA A 120 14.13 6.45 4.07
C ALA A 120 14.80 7.71 4.66
N HIS A 121 14.23 8.88 4.40
CA HIS A 121 14.71 10.15 4.95
C HIS A 121 14.04 10.55 6.27
N LYS A 122 13.34 9.64 6.94
CA LYS A 122 12.65 9.90 8.23
C LYS A 122 11.77 11.15 8.19
N GLY A 123 11.09 11.39 7.07
CA GLY A 123 10.26 12.56 6.84
C GLY A 123 11.01 13.85 6.47
N ASN A 124 12.33 13.86 6.49
CA ASN A 124 13.16 15.04 6.19
C ASN A 124 13.38 15.20 4.66
N TYR A 125 12.29 15.28 3.91
CA TYR A 125 12.32 15.47 2.46
C TYR A 125 11.35 16.58 2.07
N SER A 126 11.85 17.62 1.42
CA SER A 126 11.02 18.78 1.13
C SER A 126 9.97 18.49 0.04
N SER A 127 8.82 19.14 0.13
CA SER A 127 7.77 19.00 -0.89
C SER A 127 8.21 19.48 -2.27
N SER A 128 9.14 20.42 -2.34
CA SER A 128 9.74 20.95 -3.57
C SER A 128 10.65 19.93 -4.24
N GLU A 129 11.48 19.25 -3.45
CA GLU A 129 12.35 18.16 -3.95
C GLU A 129 11.51 16.97 -4.38
N LEU A 130 10.51 16.60 -3.59
CA LEU A 130 9.58 15.53 -3.93
C LEU A 130 8.84 15.83 -5.25
N ALA A 131 8.40 17.08 -5.44
CA ALA A 131 7.75 17.53 -6.68
C ALA A 131 8.67 17.41 -7.88
N ARG A 132 9.94 17.79 -7.72
CA ARG A 132 10.96 17.72 -8.77
C ARG A 132 11.30 16.28 -9.14
N VAL A 133 11.55 15.44 -8.16
CA VAL A 133 11.93 14.01 -8.37
C VAL A 133 10.78 13.22 -9.00
N LEU A 134 9.56 13.48 -8.58
CA LEU A 134 8.36 12.77 -9.06
C LEU A 134 7.73 13.44 -10.29
N GLU A 135 8.24 14.59 -10.74
CA GLU A 135 7.62 15.39 -11.82
C GLU A 135 6.13 15.64 -11.57
N LEU A 136 5.80 16.08 -10.37
CA LEU A 136 4.45 16.41 -9.94
C LEU A 136 4.32 17.90 -9.64
N ARG A 137 3.07 18.40 -9.64
CA ARG A 137 2.79 19.74 -9.13
C ARG A 137 3.12 19.80 -7.64
N GLN A 138 3.74 20.90 -7.19
CA GLN A 138 4.14 21.08 -5.80
C GLN A 138 2.97 20.90 -4.81
N ALA A 139 1.79 21.43 -5.13
CA ALA A 139 0.60 21.27 -4.31
C ALA A 139 0.19 19.78 -4.14
N THR A 140 0.32 18.98 -5.20
CA THR A 140 0.03 17.54 -5.16
C THR A 140 1.07 16.81 -4.30
N SER A 141 2.35 17.14 -4.48
CA SER A 141 3.45 16.55 -3.70
C SER A 141 3.35 16.92 -2.23
N TRP A 142 3.02 18.19 -1.93
CA TRP A 142 2.81 18.65 -0.56
C TRP A 142 1.65 17.90 0.12
N ALA A 143 0.48 17.87 -0.52
CA ALA A 143 -0.70 17.21 0.06
C ALA A 143 -0.47 15.70 0.30
N PHE A 144 0.16 15.02 -0.66
CA PHE A 144 0.50 13.61 -0.49
C PHE A 144 1.60 13.40 0.55
N GLY A 145 2.62 14.26 0.55
CA GLY A 145 3.69 14.25 1.55
C GLY A 145 3.15 14.39 2.97
N GLN A 146 2.21 15.33 3.22
CA GLN A 146 1.56 15.49 4.52
C GLN A 146 0.81 14.22 4.96
N LYS A 147 0.13 13.56 4.02
CA LYS A 147 -0.55 12.28 4.29
C LYS A 147 0.44 11.19 4.71
N VAL A 148 1.58 11.09 4.05
CA VAL A 148 2.64 10.12 4.39
C VAL A 148 3.29 10.46 5.74
N LEU A 149 3.62 11.73 5.98
CA LEU A 149 4.21 12.17 7.24
C LEU A 149 3.30 11.88 8.44
N ALA A 150 2.00 12.12 8.29
CA ALA A 150 1.04 11.78 9.33
C ALA A 150 0.98 10.27 9.61
N ALA A 151 1.12 9.44 8.58
CA ALA A 151 1.18 7.98 8.74
C ALA A 151 2.48 7.54 9.43
N LEU A 152 3.62 8.12 9.05
CA LEU A 152 4.91 7.89 9.72
C LEU A 152 4.84 8.25 11.20
N GLN A 153 4.27 9.41 11.55
CA GLN A 153 4.11 9.82 12.94
C GLN A 153 3.23 8.87 13.74
N ARG A 154 2.09 8.43 13.17
CA ARG A 154 1.23 7.44 13.82
C ARG A 154 1.96 6.13 14.04
N ARG A 155 2.72 5.65 13.03
CA ARG A 155 3.47 4.41 13.15
C ARG A 155 4.56 4.51 14.22
N HIS A 156 5.33 5.59 14.26
CA HIS A 156 6.34 5.83 15.29
C HIS A 156 5.74 5.92 16.71
N SER A 157 4.48 6.31 16.83
CA SER A 157 3.79 6.40 18.14
C SER A 157 3.07 5.10 18.50
N ALA A 158 3.09 4.10 17.66
CA ALA A 158 2.45 2.82 17.92
C ALA A 158 3.24 2.01 18.98
N PRO A 159 2.56 1.32 19.90
CA PRO A 159 3.22 0.58 20.98
C PRO A 159 4.03 -0.63 20.50
N ASP A 160 3.77 -1.09 19.29
CA ASP A 160 4.44 -2.19 18.60
C ASP A 160 5.48 -1.70 17.55
N TYR A 161 5.85 -0.41 17.60
CA TYR A 161 6.86 0.15 16.69
C TYR A 161 8.26 -0.36 17.05
N GLU A 162 8.97 -0.83 16.03
CA GLU A 162 10.38 -1.22 16.12
C GLU A 162 11.23 -0.33 15.20
N ASP A 163 12.38 0.14 15.70
CA ASP A 163 13.33 0.92 14.89
C ASP A 163 13.85 0.05 13.72
N GLY A 164 13.76 0.58 12.50
CA GLY A 164 14.14 -0.16 11.29
C GLY A 164 13.00 -0.94 10.65
N GLU A 165 11.76 -0.71 11.05
CA GLU A 165 10.60 -1.30 10.37
C GLU A 165 10.60 -0.97 8.87
N PRO A 166 10.15 -1.94 8.03
CA PRO A 166 10.06 -1.72 6.61
C PRO A 166 9.02 -0.64 6.26
N TRP A 167 9.34 0.19 5.26
CA TRP A 167 8.45 1.25 4.74
C TRP A 167 7.06 0.77 4.33
N THR A 168 6.94 -0.53 4.09
CA THR A 168 5.69 -1.21 3.73
C THR A 168 4.64 -1.16 4.83
N HIS A 169 5.05 -1.11 6.11
CA HIS A 169 4.13 -0.96 7.24
C HIS A 169 3.39 0.38 7.19
N VAL A 170 4.07 1.43 6.73
CA VAL A 170 3.47 2.76 6.54
C VAL A 170 2.41 2.74 5.43
N LEU A 171 2.61 1.93 4.38
CA LEU A 171 1.62 1.79 3.30
C LEU A 171 0.28 1.26 3.78
N LEU A 172 0.30 0.31 4.71
CA LEU A 172 -0.91 -0.35 5.23
C LEU A 172 -1.61 0.49 6.31
N ASP A 173 -0.99 1.58 6.76
CA ASP A 173 -1.62 2.50 7.70
C ASP A 173 -2.82 3.19 7.03
N ALA A 174 -4.00 2.61 7.25
CA ALA A 174 -5.26 3.17 6.82
C ALA A 174 -5.51 4.48 7.58
N SER A 175 -5.17 5.61 6.99
CA SER A 175 -5.68 6.88 7.48
C SER A 175 -7.20 6.80 7.60
N PRO A 176 -7.82 7.02 8.75
CA PRO A 176 -9.18 7.52 8.72
C PRO A 176 -9.10 8.80 7.88
N GLU A 177 -9.87 8.88 6.79
CA GLU A 177 -10.03 10.17 6.12
C GLU A 177 -10.52 11.13 7.20
N PRO A 178 -9.94 12.33 7.35
CA PRO A 178 -10.57 13.34 8.18
C PRO A 178 -11.97 13.49 7.64
N GLU A 179 -12.96 13.13 8.44
CA GLU A 179 -14.36 13.40 8.10
C GLU A 179 -14.44 14.90 7.87
N LEU A 180 -14.81 15.29 6.65
CA LEU A 180 -15.00 16.69 6.23
C LEU A 180 -16.02 17.45 7.08
N THR A 181 -16.55 16.83 8.13
CA THR A 181 -17.55 17.34 9.05
C THR A 181 -16.99 18.33 10.06
N GLU A 182 -15.71 18.33 10.36
CA GLU A 182 -15.14 19.23 11.38
C GLU A 182 -14.70 20.59 10.84
N ILE A 183 -14.55 20.74 9.53
CA ILE A 183 -14.09 22.02 8.94
C ILE A 183 -15.26 23.03 8.78
N ILE A 184 -16.52 22.58 8.79
CA ILE A 184 -17.69 23.44 8.59
C ILE A 184 -18.22 24.04 9.91
N GLN A 185 -17.85 23.51 11.07
CA GLN A 185 -18.31 24.00 12.36
C GLN A 185 -17.42 25.07 13.02
N GLY A 186 -16.28 25.39 12.42
CA GLY A 186 -15.33 26.41 12.94
C GLY A 186 -15.53 27.83 12.36
N GLN A 187 -16.49 28.08 11.46
CA GLN A 187 -16.68 29.40 10.84
C GLN A 187 -18.07 30.03 11.07
N SER A 188 -18.73 29.66 12.13
CA SER A 188 -20.02 30.31 12.49
C SER A 188 -20.04 30.76 13.95
N ALA A 189 -19.01 31.49 14.37
CA ALA A 189 -19.00 32.22 15.63
C ALA A 189 -17.99 33.38 15.54
N GLU A 190 -18.38 34.45 14.82
CA GLU A 190 -18.04 35.85 15.11
C GLU A 190 -18.98 36.76 14.29
#